data_ff23cb4ff5a43d7793b634e360a37f72
#
_entry.id   ff23cb4ff5a43d7793b634e360a37f72
#
_cell.length_a   1.000
_cell.length_b   1.000
_cell.length_c   1.000
_cell.angle_alpha   90.00
_cell.angle_beta   90.00
_cell.angle_gamma   90.00
#
_symmetry.space_group_name_H-M   'P 1'
#
loop_
_entity.id
_entity.type
_entity.pdbx_description
1 polymer ?
#
loop_
_entity_poly.entity_id
_entity_poly.type
_entity_poly.pdbx_seq_one_letter_code
_entity_poly.pdbx_strand_id
1 'polypeptide(L)'
;MIPNPYLALGAGKQEVVDVYTKRVAAVAASYADAVRLLHAAPDRGRLAPAASAPAECAGYAAPPARLSAADGEVALGIARDGDAAIVQLTACQAEYANLVNTLNREQKP
;
A
#
# COMPACT_ATOMS: atom_id res chain seq x y z
N MET A 1 15.26 39.93 -8.22
CA MET A 1 16.00 38.73 -7.90
C MET A 1 15.31 37.53 -8.56
N ILE A 2 16.03 36.87 -9.45
CA ILE A 2 15.45 35.69 -10.13
C ILE A 2 15.60 34.50 -9.19
N PRO A 3 14.49 33.83 -8.79
CA PRO A 3 14.60 32.67 -7.91
C PRO A 3 15.37 31.56 -8.61
N ASN A 4 16.26 30.91 -7.87
CA ASN A 4 17.01 29.77 -8.38
C ASN A 4 16.10 28.55 -8.52
N PRO A 5 15.85 28.07 -9.77
CA PRO A 5 14.95 26.94 -9.99
C PRO A 5 15.46 25.65 -9.35
N TYR A 6 16.76 25.49 -9.23
CA TYR A 6 17.33 24.30 -8.63
C TYR A 6 17.04 24.22 -7.13
N LEU A 7 16.94 25.36 -6.44
CA LEU A 7 16.53 25.38 -5.04
C LEU A 7 15.08 24.96 -4.87
N ALA A 8 14.19 25.42 -5.75
CA ALA A 8 12.78 25.04 -5.72
C ALA A 8 12.60 23.55 -6.01
N LEU A 9 13.33 23.00 -7.00
CA LEU A 9 13.30 21.57 -7.30
C LEU A 9 13.83 20.76 -6.13
N GLY A 10 14.92 21.19 -5.50
CA GLY A 10 15.49 20.49 -4.34
C GLY A 10 14.55 20.45 -3.15
N ALA A 11 13.89 21.57 -2.85
CA ALA A 11 12.91 21.63 -1.75
C ALA A 11 11.69 20.73 -2.04
N GLY A 12 11.17 20.77 -3.27
CA GLY A 12 10.05 19.91 -3.67
C GLY A 12 10.42 18.44 -3.65
N LYS A 13 11.63 18.11 -4.09
CA LYS A 13 12.13 16.73 -4.05
C LYS A 13 12.25 16.22 -2.61
N GLN A 14 12.73 17.07 -1.71
CA GLN A 14 12.85 16.70 -0.30
C GLN A 14 11.49 16.41 0.31
N GLU A 15 10.48 17.20 -0.02
CA GLU A 15 9.11 16.96 0.43
C GLU A 15 8.58 15.61 -0.08
N VAL A 16 8.81 15.29 -1.35
CA VAL A 16 8.41 14.00 -1.94
C VAL A 16 9.11 12.85 -1.23
N VAL A 17 10.41 12.98 -0.97
CA VAL A 17 11.19 11.95 -0.25
C VAL A 17 10.66 11.76 1.16
N ASP A 18 10.33 12.84 1.86
CA ASP A 18 9.80 12.74 3.23
C ASP A 18 8.47 12.02 3.27
N VAL A 19 7.55 12.35 2.36
CA VAL A 19 6.25 11.68 2.25
C VAL A 19 6.44 10.21 1.88
N TYR A 20 7.31 9.92 0.91
CA TYR A 20 7.62 8.55 0.50
C TYR A 20 8.14 7.72 1.67
N THR A 21 9.11 8.25 2.42
CA THR A 21 9.71 7.58 3.57
C THR A 21 8.65 7.23 4.62
N LYS A 22 7.75 8.18 4.92
CA LYS A 22 6.67 7.96 5.88
C LYS A 22 5.69 6.88 5.40
N ARG A 23 5.35 6.89 4.12
CA ARG A 23 4.42 5.92 3.56
C ARG A 23 5.02 4.52 3.50
N VAL A 24 6.30 4.40 3.16
CA VAL A 24 7.00 3.12 3.19
C VAL A 24 7.00 2.55 4.61
N ALA A 25 7.30 3.38 5.61
CA ALA A 25 7.27 2.97 7.01
C ALA A 25 5.86 2.53 7.45
N ALA A 26 4.82 3.24 6.99
CA ALA A 26 3.43 2.89 7.30
C ALA A 26 3.04 1.53 6.69
N VAL A 27 3.43 1.25 5.45
CA VAL A 27 3.18 -0.04 4.80
C VAL A 27 3.87 -1.16 5.57
N ALA A 28 5.13 -0.97 5.97
CA ALA A 28 5.87 -1.96 6.74
C ALA A 28 5.22 -2.23 8.11
N ALA A 29 4.78 -1.17 8.80
CA ALA A 29 4.11 -1.29 10.10
C ALA A 29 2.76 -2.02 9.97
N SER A 30 1.96 -1.68 8.95
CA SER A 30 0.68 -2.34 8.69
C SER A 30 0.85 -3.81 8.39
N TYR A 31 1.87 -4.16 7.61
CA TYR A 31 2.18 -5.56 7.32
C TYR A 31 2.58 -6.32 8.58
N ALA A 32 3.48 -5.74 9.40
CA ALA A 32 3.91 -6.36 10.64
C ALA A 32 2.74 -6.60 11.60
N ASP A 33 1.85 -5.63 11.73
CA ASP A 33 0.64 -5.77 12.54
C ASP A 33 -0.29 -6.85 12.02
N ALA A 34 -0.50 -6.90 10.71
CA ALA A 34 -1.37 -7.91 10.09
C ALA A 34 -0.81 -9.31 10.31
N VAL A 35 0.50 -9.51 10.16
CA VAL A 35 1.15 -10.80 10.41
C VAL A 35 1.01 -11.19 11.88
N ARG A 36 1.22 -10.25 12.79
CA ARG A 36 1.08 -10.48 14.22
C ARG A 36 -0.35 -10.93 14.57
N LEU A 37 -1.35 -10.25 14.03
CA LEU A 37 -2.75 -10.60 14.25
C LEU A 37 -3.09 -11.97 13.67
N LEU A 38 -2.55 -12.30 12.51
CA LEU A 38 -2.75 -13.60 11.88
C LEU A 38 -2.24 -14.74 12.77
N HIS A 39 -1.06 -14.57 13.37
CA HIS A 39 -0.48 -15.59 14.24
C HIS A 39 -1.12 -15.63 15.63
N ALA A 40 -1.60 -14.49 16.14
CA ALA A 40 -2.24 -14.43 17.45
C ALA A 40 -3.64 -15.07 17.46
N ALA A 41 -4.29 -15.19 16.30
CA ALA A 41 -5.64 -15.75 16.19
C ALA A 41 -5.71 -16.70 14.99
N PRO A 42 -5.08 -17.88 15.08
CA PRO A 42 -5.00 -18.82 13.96
C PRO A 42 -6.35 -19.27 13.40
N ASP A 43 -7.44 -19.17 14.18
CA ASP A 43 -8.78 -19.52 13.71
C ASP A 43 -9.45 -18.44 12.85
N ARG A 44 -8.85 -17.26 12.77
CA ARG A 44 -9.37 -16.16 11.94
C ARG A 44 -9.28 -16.44 10.44
N GLY A 45 -8.43 -17.39 10.02
CA GLY A 45 -8.37 -17.84 8.64
C GLY A 45 -9.53 -18.74 8.24
N ARG A 46 -10.42 -19.04 9.16
CA ARG A 46 -11.59 -19.87 8.89
C ARG A 46 -12.63 -19.06 8.12
N LEU A 47 -13.00 -19.57 6.96
CA LEU A 47 -14.13 -19.01 6.22
C LEU A 47 -15.42 -19.24 7.00
N ALA A 48 -16.40 -18.35 6.79
CA ALA A 48 -17.70 -18.46 7.45
C ALA A 48 -18.30 -19.86 7.21
N PRO A 49 -18.99 -20.43 8.23
CA PRO A 49 -19.62 -21.73 8.07
C PRO A 49 -20.58 -21.75 6.88
N ALA A 50 -20.69 -22.90 6.24
CA ALA A 50 -21.60 -23.10 5.12
C ALA A 50 -23.06 -22.75 5.45
N ALA A 51 -23.43 -22.76 6.73
CA ALA A 51 -24.77 -22.37 7.19
C ALA A 51 -25.15 -20.93 6.85
N SER A 52 -24.18 -20.05 6.59
CA SER A 52 -24.41 -18.67 6.16
C SER A 52 -24.47 -18.51 4.65
N ALA A 53 -24.23 -19.59 3.90
CA ALA A 53 -24.31 -19.56 2.44
C ALA A 53 -25.77 -19.67 1.98
N PRO A 54 -26.11 -19.07 0.81
CA PRO A 54 -27.42 -19.27 0.22
C PRO A 54 -27.73 -20.79 0.06
N ALA A 55 -28.99 -21.18 0.24
CA ALA A 55 -29.38 -22.56 0.12
C ALA A 55 -28.97 -23.23 -1.19
N GLU A 56 -28.89 -22.43 -2.27
CA GLU A 56 -28.46 -22.85 -3.59
C GLU A 56 -27.02 -23.32 -3.62
N CYS A 57 -26.17 -22.78 -2.70
CA CYS A 57 -24.78 -23.15 -2.59
C CYS A 57 -24.54 -24.31 -1.61
N ALA A 58 -25.55 -24.73 -0.87
CA ALA A 58 -25.39 -25.75 0.16
C ALA A 58 -24.90 -27.07 -0.39
N GLY A 59 -25.28 -27.44 -1.64
CA GLY A 59 -24.83 -28.65 -2.32
C GLY A 59 -23.37 -28.60 -2.78
N TYR A 60 -22.79 -27.44 -2.77
CA TYR A 60 -21.39 -27.22 -3.18
C TYR A 60 -20.51 -26.86 -1.98
N ALA A 61 -21.07 -26.89 -0.79
CA ALA A 61 -20.35 -26.55 0.43
C ALA A 61 -19.26 -27.58 0.70
N ALA A 62 -18.05 -27.26 0.29
CA ALA A 62 -16.87 -27.93 0.80
C ALA A 62 -16.79 -27.66 2.30
N PRO A 63 -16.13 -28.53 3.10
CA PRO A 63 -15.81 -28.20 4.49
C PRO A 63 -15.14 -26.86 4.53
N PRO A 64 -15.37 -26.01 5.58
CA PRO A 64 -14.84 -24.68 5.63
C PRO A 64 -13.34 -24.70 5.36
N ALA A 65 -12.95 -24.06 4.25
CA ALA A 65 -11.56 -23.96 3.91
C ALA A 65 -10.87 -23.09 4.97
N ARG A 66 -9.82 -23.61 5.57
CA ARG A 66 -8.94 -22.85 6.44
C ARG A 66 -7.81 -22.29 5.62
N LEU A 67 -7.66 -20.99 5.63
CA LEU A 67 -6.44 -20.39 5.17
C LEU A 67 -5.38 -20.67 6.24
N SER A 68 -4.31 -21.38 5.91
CA SER A 68 -3.22 -21.60 6.85
C SER A 68 -2.53 -20.28 7.17
N ALA A 69 -1.85 -20.20 8.33
CA ALA A 69 -1.06 -19.02 8.66
C ALA A 69 -0.01 -18.74 7.59
N ALA A 70 0.60 -19.78 7.03
CA ALA A 70 1.58 -19.64 5.96
C ALA A 70 0.97 -19.04 4.69
N ASP A 71 -0.21 -19.51 4.29
CA ASP A 71 -0.92 -18.97 3.13
C ASP A 71 -1.39 -17.54 3.38
N GLY A 72 -1.84 -17.25 4.60
CA GLY A 72 -2.19 -15.91 5.03
C GLY A 72 -1.01 -14.95 4.95
N GLU A 73 0.19 -15.37 5.34
CA GLU A 73 1.41 -14.56 5.21
C GLU A 73 1.75 -14.29 3.75
N VAL A 74 1.59 -15.27 2.87
CA VAL A 74 1.81 -15.08 1.43
C VAL A 74 0.83 -14.02 0.90
N ALA A 75 -0.44 -14.13 1.24
CA ALA A 75 -1.46 -13.17 0.81
C ALA A 75 -1.16 -11.76 1.31
N LEU A 76 -0.78 -11.62 2.58
CA LEU A 76 -0.39 -10.34 3.17
C LEU A 76 0.88 -9.78 2.51
N GLY A 77 1.83 -10.63 2.15
CA GLY A 77 3.03 -10.22 1.42
C GLY A 77 2.71 -9.66 0.04
N ILE A 78 1.77 -10.27 -0.68
CA ILE A 78 1.30 -9.78 -1.97
C ILE A 78 0.65 -8.39 -1.79
N ALA A 79 -0.20 -8.24 -0.79
CA ALA A 79 -0.84 -6.95 -0.49
C ALA A 79 0.19 -5.88 -0.13
N ARG A 80 1.18 -6.22 0.69
CA ARG A 80 2.27 -5.31 1.03
C ARG A 80 3.03 -4.85 -0.22
N ASP A 81 3.38 -5.79 -1.09
CA ASP A 81 4.12 -5.48 -2.31
C ASP A 81 3.30 -4.58 -3.24
N GLY A 82 1.98 -4.82 -3.33
CA GLY A 82 1.08 -3.96 -4.07
C GLY A 82 1.01 -2.55 -3.49
N ASP A 83 0.89 -2.43 -2.17
CA ASP A 83 0.89 -1.14 -1.49
C ASP A 83 2.21 -0.39 -1.68
N ALA A 84 3.34 -1.11 -1.61
CA ALA A 84 4.65 -0.52 -1.86
C ALA A 84 4.78 0.01 -3.28
N ALA A 85 4.26 -0.71 -4.27
CA ALA A 85 4.26 -0.28 -5.67
C ALA A 85 3.42 1.00 -5.85
N ILE A 86 2.26 1.08 -5.18
CA ILE A 86 1.41 2.28 -5.21
C ILE A 86 2.15 3.48 -4.60
N VAL A 87 2.85 3.27 -3.49
CA VAL A 87 3.65 4.33 -2.85
C VAL A 87 4.74 4.83 -3.79
N GLN A 88 5.44 3.94 -4.49
CA GLN A 88 6.45 4.31 -5.47
C GLN A 88 5.86 5.10 -6.63
N LEU A 89 4.73 4.65 -7.16
CA LEU A 89 4.06 5.33 -8.26
C LEU A 89 3.62 6.73 -7.84
N THR A 90 3.04 6.87 -6.65
CA THR A 90 2.61 8.15 -6.11
C THR A 90 3.78 9.11 -5.96
N ALA A 91 4.93 8.63 -5.47
CA ALA A 91 6.14 9.44 -5.34
C ALA A 91 6.65 9.89 -6.71
N CYS A 92 6.66 9.00 -7.69
CA CYS A 92 7.08 9.32 -9.05
C CYS A 92 6.17 10.40 -9.67
N GLN A 93 4.86 10.27 -9.49
CA GLN A 93 3.89 11.27 -9.96
C GLN A 93 4.10 12.62 -9.28
N ALA A 94 4.40 12.61 -7.98
CA ALA A 94 4.66 13.84 -7.23
C ALA A 94 5.95 14.52 -7.69
N GLU A 95 7.00 13.77 -7.99
CA GLU A 95 8.24 14.31 -8.53
C GLU A 95 8.02 14.92 -9.91
N TYR A 96 7.26 14.23 -10.76
CA TYR A 96 6.91 14.75 -12.09
C TYR A 96 6.14 16.06 -11.97
N ALA A 97 5.14 16.11 -11.10
CA ALA A 97 4.35 17.32 -10.88
C ALA A 97 5.24 18.48 -10.36
N ASN A 98 6.15 18.18 -9.45
CA ASN A 98 7.09 19.15 -8.94
C ASN A 98 7.96 19.75 -10.06
N LEU A 99 8.49 18.89 -10.94
CA LEU A 99 9.29 19.32 -12.08
C LEU A 99 8.48 20.21 -13.03
N VAL A 100 7.28 19.76 -13.43
CA VAL A 100 6.40 20.50 -14.35
C VAL A 100 6.04 21.86 -13.75
N ASN A 101 5.65 21.91 -12.48
CA ASN A 101 5.27 23.15 -11.82
C ASN A 101 6.43 24.12 -11.71
N THR A 102 7.63 23.63 -11.44
CA THR A 102 8.82 24.45 -11.34
C THR A 102 9.18 25.06 -12.70
N LEU A 103 9.14 24.24 -13.76
CA LEU A 103 9.41 24.72 -15.12
C LEU A 103 8.36 25.75 -15.56
N ASN A 104 7.10 25.53 -15.25
CA ASN A 104 6.04 26.46 -15.62
C ASN A 104 6.19 27.79 -14.90
N ARG A 105 6.62 27.81 -13.66
CA ARG A 105 6.87 29.03 -12.91
C ARG A 105 7.98 29.87 -13.56
N GLU A 106 8.99 29.23 -14.09
CA GLU A 106 10.10 29.92 -14.74
C GLU A 106 9.71 30.58 -16.06
N GLN A 107 8.72 29.98 -16.76
CA GLN A 107 8.27 30.50 -18.05
C GLN A 107 7.28 31.65 -17.91
N LYS A 108 6.78 31.93 -16.73
CA LYS A 108 5.90 33.08 -16.49
C LYS A 108 6.71 34.36 -16.40
N PRO A 109 6.35 35.41 -17.16
CA PRO A 109 7.04 36.71 -17.10
C PRO A 109 6.88 37.38 -15.74
#